data_130ab9777a2802ca53bb7dc343c8ae3b
#
_entry.id   130ab9777a2802ca53bb7dc343c8ae3b
#
_cell.length_a   1.000
_cell.length_b   1.000
_cell.length_c   1.000
_cell.angle_alpha   90.00
_cell.angle_beta   90.00
_cell.angle_gamma   90.00
#
_symmetry.space_group_name_H-M   'P 1'
#
loop_
_entity.id
_entity.type
_entity.pdbx_description
1 polymer ?
#
loop_
_entity_poly.entity_id
_entity_poly.type
_entity_poly.pdbx_seq_one_letter_code
_entity_poly.pdbx_strand_id
1 'polypeptide(L)'
;MRSDIEIARSIEMKNIAEVAKEYGIDADDLEMYGKYKAKLSEDFLKAHEDKKRGKLVLVTAINPTPAGEGKTTTLVGLGQAFKEMGKSAVIALREPSLGPCFGVKGGAAGGGYAQVVPMDELNLHFTGDFHAITSANNLLAAMLDNHIQQGNTLGIDTGAIIHKRCIDMNDRVLRNIVVGLGNKTDGVVREDHFVISVASEIMAILCLSKDMNDLKERLSNIIVAYNFKGEPVFAKDLKAVGAMAALLKDAIKPNIVQTLNHSLALVHGGPFANIAHGCNSIRATKIAMGMADIALTEAGFGADLGAEKFFDIKCRKADLAPDCVVIVATVRALKYNGGVAKEDLSNENLDALKKGIVNLEKHIENIKLFGVPVVVTLNNFVSDTKAEVDFIREFCESRNCEFAVSKVWEEGGKGGIELAQKILYTLENKKSEFTLLYPDDMSLEDKLHTIATKIYGAKNVVYSPAAKKALDRAKALGFDKFPICVAKNQYSLSDDPKKLGRPEDFEINVREVYVNAGAGFVVAITGSIMTMPGLPKVPAAEAVDVDDNGNIVGLF
;
A
#
# COMPACT_ATOMS: atom_id res chain seq x y z
N MET A 1 -26.68 9.45 11.19
CA MET A 1 -25.84 8.24 11.19
C MET A 1 -24.62 8.60 12.02
N ARG A 2 -24.12 7.71 12.89
CA ARG A 2 -22.91 7.98 13.69
C ARG A 2 -21.69 8.07 12.77
N SER A 3 -20.75 8.95 13.08
CA SER A 3 -19.46 9.02 12.40
C SER A 3 -18.57 7.83 12.76
N ASP A 4 -17.54 7.55 11.97
CA ASP A 4 -16.63 6.43 12.22
C ASP A 4 -15.95 6.54 13.58
N ILE A 5 -15.54 7.75 14.00
CA ILE A 5 -14.95 7.96 15.32
C ILE A 5 -15.96 7.78 16.48
N GLU A 6 -17.22 8.14 16.27
CA GLU A 6 -18.29 7.88 17.28
C GLU A 6 -18.57 6.39 17.43
N ILE A 7 -18.55 5.64 16.32
CA ILE A 7 -18.68 4.17 16.35
C ILE A 7 -17.48 3.55 17.07
N ALA A 8 -16.26 3.97 16.72
CA ALA A 8 -15.04 3.46 17.36
C ALA A 8 -15.04 3.65 18.88
N ARG A 9 -15.54 4.79 19.36
CA ARG A 9 -15.66 5.10 20.81
C ARG A 9 -16.81 4.44 21.52
N SER A 10 -17.78 3.92 20.79
CA SER A 10 -18.95 3.23 21.38
C SER A 10 -18.63 1.83 21.91
N ILE A 11 -17.43 1.30 21.58
CA ILE A 11 -17.00 -0.04 21.97
C ILE A 11 -15.98 0.06 23.10
N GLU A 12 -16.12 -0.77 24.11
CA GLU A 12 -15.11 -0.93 25.16
C GLU A 12 -13.94 -1.77 24.61
N MET A 13 -12.78 -1.14 24.45
CA MET A 13 -11.57 -1.83 24.01
C MET A 13 -11.01 -2.70 25.14
N LYS A 14 -10.62 -3.94 24.81
CA LYS A 14 -9.84 -4.81 25.70
C LYS A 14 -8.39 -4.33 25.79
N ASN A 15 -7.69 -4.68 26.88
CA ASN A 15 -6.23 -4.54 26.90
C ASN A 15 -5.64 -5.39 25.77
N ILE A 16 -4.67 -4.83 25.03
CA ILE A 16 -4.09 -5.52 23.87
C ILE A 16 -3.40 -6.83 24.25
N ALA A 17 -2.87 -6.95 25.47
CA ALA A 17 -2.29 -8.19 25.96
C ALA A 17 -3.35 -9.30 26.15
N GLU A 18 -4.59 -8.95 26.51
CA GLU A 18 -5.69 -9.91 26.61
C GLU A 18 -6.10 -10.42 25.22
N VAL A 19 -6.18 -9.50 24.24
CA VAL A 19 -6.46 -9.87 22.85
C VAL A 19 -5.35 -10.73 22.27
N ALA A 20 -4.10 -10.35 22.48
CA ALA A 20 -2.91 -11.09 22.01
C ALA A 20 -2.89 -12.53 22.56
N LYS A 21 -3.26 -12.71 23.82
CA LYS A 21 -3.33 -14.02 24.47
C LYS A 21 -4.30 -14.98 23.78
N GLU A 22 -5.43 -14.47 23.25
CA GLU A 22 -6.39 -15.27 22.47
C GLU A 22 -5.74 -15.89 21.20
N TYR A 23 -4.64 -15.29 20.73
CA TYR A 23 -3.87 -15.71 19.56
C TYR A 23 -2.53 -16.38 19.91
N GLY A 24 -2.32 -16.74 21.18
CA GLY A 24 -1.11 -17.46 21.64
C GLY A 24 0.12 -16.57 21.77
N ILE A 25 -0.03 -15.27 21.96
CA ILE A 25 1.04 -14.31 22.24
C ILE A 25 1.04 -14.03 23.74
N ASP A 26 2.15 -14.35 24.42
CA ASP A 26 2.31 -14.06 25.84
C ASP A 26 2.67 -12.57 26.06
N ALA A 27 2.42 -12.07 27.28
CA ALA A 27 2.70 -10.68 27.63
C ALA A 27 4.20 -10.31 27.50
N ASP A 28 5.09 -11.27 27.73
CA ASP A 28 6.54 -11.10 27.60
C ASP A 28 6.99 -10.96 26.12
N ASP A 29 6.14 -11.37 25.17
CA ASP A 29 6.35 -11.21 23.73
C ASP A 29 5.90 -9.84 23.21
N LEU A 30 5.38 -8.97 24.10
CA LEU A 30 4.84 -7.67 23.76
C LEU A 30 5.70 -6.53 24.30
N GLU A 31 5.95 -5.55 23.42
CA GLU A 31 6.47 -4.24 23.80
C GLU A 31 5.30 -3.25 23.81
N MET A 32 4.79 -2.92 25.00
CA MET A 32 3.56 -2.15 25.17
C MET A 32 3.74 -0.67 24.80
N TYR A 33 2.82 -0.16 23.99
CA TYR A 33 2.67 1.25 23.64
C TYR A 33 1.34 1.79 24.18
N GLY A 34 1.23 1.83 25.50
CA GLY A 34 -0.01 2.11 26.20
C GLY A 34 -0.88 0.84 26.39
N LYS A 35 -2.18 1.04 26.56
CA LYS A 35 -3.10 -0.04 26.96
C LYS A 35 -3.62 -0.87 25.77
N TYR A 36 -3.74 -0.24 24.59
CA TYR A 36 -4.51 -0.78 23.46
C TYR A 36 -3.68 -1.11 22.23
N LYS A 37 -2.36 -0.88 22.27
CA LYS A 37 -1.43 -1.16 21.19
C LYS A 37 -0.10 -1.64 21.73
N ALA A 38 0.58 -2.47 20.96
CA ALA A 38 1.90 -2.99 21.29
C ALA A 38 2.68 -3.32 20.00
N LYS A 39 3.98 -3.51 20.12
CA LYS A 39 4.80 -4.17 19.10
C LYS A 39 5.08 -5.60 19.50
N LEU A 40 5.28 -6.46 18.51
CA LEU A 40 5.77 -7.82 18.73
C LEU A 40 7.28 -7.79 19.01
N SER A 41 7.71 -8.54 20.03
CA SER A 41 9.14 -8.66 20.36
C SER A 41 9.92 -9.34 19.23
N GLU A 42 11.20 -9.04 19.11
CA GLU A 42 12.05 -9.64 18.08
C GLU A 42 12.20 -11.17 18.27
N ASP A 43 12.14 -11.65 19.50
CA ASP A 43 12.23 -13.09 19.80
C ASP A 43 10.96 -13.81 19.34
N PHE A 44 9.77 -13.22 19.56
CA PHE A 44 8.52 -13.74 19.01
C PHE A 44 8.53 -13.78 17.49
N LEU A 45 9.01 -12.71 16.84
CA LEU A 45 9.08 -12.61 15.38
C LEU A 45 9.95 -13.75 14.81
N LYS A 46 11.16 -13.93 15.33
CA LYS A 46 12.09 -15.01 14.92
C LYS A 46 11.50 -16.40 15.12
N ALA A 47 10.76 -16.61 16.22
CA ALA A 47 10.16 -17.91 16.52
C ALA A 47 8.98 -18.27 15.60
N HIS A 48 8.39 -17.29 14.89
CA HIS A 48 7.15 -17.48 14.13
C HIS A 48 7.27 -17.25 12.63
N GLU A 49 8.28 -16.51 12.15
CA GLU A 49 8.40 -16.15 10.71
C GLU A 49 8.61 -17.35 9.78
N ASP A 50 9.14 -18.47 10.29
CA ASP A 50 9.38 -19.71 9.55
C ASP A 50 8.45 -20.87 9.93
N LYS A 51 7.43 -20.63 10.79
CA LYS A 51 6.43 -21.65 11.12
C LYS A 51 5.58 -22.02 9.91
N LYS A 52 4.96 -23.22 9.98
CA LYS A 52 3.98 -23.65 8.97
C LYS A 52 2.94 -22.57 8.78
N ARG A 53 2.79 -22.13 7.55
CA ARG A 53 1.97 -20.97 7.21
C ARG A 53 0.51 -21.35 6.98
N GLY A 54 -0.37 -20.54 7.55
CA GLY A 54 -1.78 -20.53 7.17
C GLY A 54 -1.98 -20.05 5.73
N LYS A 55 -3.24 -20.09 5.29
CA LYS A 55 -3.64 -19.65 3.94
C LYS A 55 -3.55 -18.13 3.80
N LEU A 56 -2.96 -17.65 2.70
CA LEU A 56 -2.84 -16.22 2.42
C LEU A 56 -3.96 -15.74 1.49
N VAL A 57 -4.77 -14.82 1.97
CA VAL A 57 -5.86 -14.19 1.22
C VAL A 57 -5.53 -12.71 0.99
N LEU A 58 -5.47 -12.31 -0.27
CA LEU A 58 -5.25 -10.93 -0.67
C LEU A 58 -6.58 -10.24 -0.96
N VAL A 59 -6.85 -9.08 -0.37
CA VAL A 59 -7.96 -8.20 -0.71
C VAL A 59 -7.49 -7.05 -1.59
N THR A 60 -8.07 -6.93 -2.76
CA THR A 60 -7.83 -5.86 -3.74
C THR A 60 -9.16 -5.31 -4.25
N ALA A 61 -9.17 -4.48 -5.29
CA ALA A 61 -10.40 -3.93 -5.84
C ALA A 61 -10.31 -3.69 -7.35
N ILE A 62 -11.42 -3.29 -7.94
CA ILE A 62 -11.47 -2.66 -9.26
C ILE A 62 -10.88 -1.24 -9.21
N ASN A 63 -10.75 -0.54 -10.36
CA ASN A 63 -10.35 0.86 -10.37
C ASN A 63 -11.31 1.70 -9.54
N PRO A 64 -10.82 2.49 -8.56
CA PRO A 64 -11.67 3.17 -7.61
C PRO A 64 -12.33 4.43 -8.17
N THR A 65 -13.45 4.82 -7.58
CA THR A 65 -13.91 6.21 -7.59
C THR A 65 -13.05 7.08 -6.67
N PRO A 66 -13.14 8.41 -6.74
CA PRO A 66 -12.48 9.30 -5.77
C PRO A 66 -12.88 9.07 -4.31
N ALA A 67 -14.03 8.47 -4.06
CA ALA A 67 -14.51 8.14 -2.72
C ALA A 67 -13.89 6.84 -2.15
N GLY A 68 -13.23 6.03 -3.00
CA GLY A 68 -12.70 4.72 -2.65
C GLY A 68 -13.77 3.61 -2.68
N GLU A 69 -13.31 2.34 -2.63
CA GLU A 69 -14.19 1.17 -2.78
C GLU A 69 -14.34 0.34 -1.50
N GLY A 70 -13.80 0.81 -0.38
CA GLY A 70 -13.95 0.14 0.91
C GLY A 70 -13.13 -1.14 1.07
N LYS A 71 -11.96 -1.26 0.43
CA LYS A 71 -11.07 -2.43 0.60
C LYS A 71 -10.71 -2.72 2.04
N THR A 72 -10.19 -1.71 2.74
CA THR A 72 -9.76 -1.86 4.14
C THR A 72 -10.96 -2.20 5.03
N THR A 73 -12.10 -1.57 4.82
CA THR A 73 -13.35 -1.89 5.52
C THR A 73 -13.75 -3.34 5.27
N THR A 74 -13.70 -3.80 4.01
CA THR A 74 -13.99 -5.19 3.64
C THR A 74 -13.00 -6.16 4.32
N LEU A 75 -11.70 -5.84 4.30
CA LEU A 75 -10.67 -6.67 4.91
C LEU A 75 -10.86 -6.80 6.42
N VAL A 76 -11.11 -5.67 7.11
CA VAL A 76 -11.35 -5.66 8.56
C VAL A 76 -12.63 -6.42 8.91
N GLY A 77 -13.73 -6.14 8.20
CA GLY A 77 -15.00 -6.85 8.40
C GLY A 77 -14.91 -8.35 8.11
N LEU A 78 -14.10 -8.74 7.14
CA LEU A 78 -13.81 -10.15 6.83
C LEU A 78 -13.05 -10.83 8.00
N GLY A 79 -12.05 -10.18 8.58
CA GLY A 79 -11.36 -10.69 9.77
C GLY A 79 -12.30 -10.84 10.96
N GLN A 80 -13.20 -9.87 11.15
CA GLN A 80 -14.27 -9.95 12.15
C GLN A 80 -15.23 -11.12 11.86
N ALA A 81 -15.59 -11.34 10.59
CA ALA A 81 -16.48 -12.43 10.19
C ALA A 81 -15.87 -13.81 10.46
N PHE A 82 -14.59 -14.00 10.20
CA PHE A 82 -13.91 -15.24 10.56
C PHE A 82 -13.96 -15.51 12.06
N LYS A 83 -13.76 -14.49 12.89
CA LYS A 83 -13.90 -14.62 14.36
C LYS A 83 -15.32 -14.98 14.77
N GLU A 84 -16.35 -14.35 14.19
CA GLU A 84 -17.77 -14.71 14.41
C GLU A 84 -18.06 -16.19 14.06
N MET A 85 -17.35 -16.72 13.07
CA MET A 85 -17.45 -18.12 12.64
C MET A 85 -16.56 -19.07 13.47
N GLY A 86 -15.85 -18.58 14.48
CA GLY A 86 -14.91 -19.37 15.28
C GLY A 86 -13.68 -19.84 14.52
N LYS A 87 -13.29 -19.13 13.44
CA LYS A 87 -12.10 -19.42 12.63
C LYS A 87 -10.92 -18.56 13.06
N SER A 88 -9.71 -19.15 13.04
CA SER A 88 -8.48 -18.44 13.34
C SER A 88 -8.05 -17.63 12.11
N ALA A 89 -8.16 -16.30 12.21
CA ALA A 89 -7.71 -15.37 11.18
C ALA A 89 -6.99 -14.18 11.79
N VAL A 90 -5.93 -13.69 11.13
CA VAL A 90 -5.19 -12.49 11.48
C VAL A 90 -5.13 -11.55 10.29
N ILE A 91 -5.38 -10.27 10.55
CA ILE A 91 -5.40 -9.21 9.57
C ILE A 91 -4.04 -8.52 9.55
N ALA A 92 -3.47 -8.26 8.37
CA ALA A 92 -2.26 -7.48 8.18
C ALA A 92 -2.56 -6.25 7.29
N LEU A 93 -2.41 -5.05 7.86
CA LEU A 93 -2.77 -3.76 7.29
C LEU A 93 -1.56 -2.87 7.07
N ARG A 94 -1.75 -1.84 6.23
CA ARG A 94 -0.84 -0.70 6.17
C ARG A 94 -1.17 0.31 7.27
N GLU A 95 -0.14 1.00 7.75
CA GLU A 95 -0.27 2.14 8.65
C GLU A 95 -0.73 3.38 7.86
N PRO A 96 -1.69 4.18 8.35
CA PRO A 96 -2.12 5.42 7.70
C PRO A 96 -1.03 6.49 7.73
N SER A 97 -0.98 7.31 6.67
CA SER A 97 -0.15 8.51 6.56
C SER A 97 -0.95 9.76 6.94
N LEU A 98 -0.30 10.71 7.60
CA LEU A 98 -0.92 11.99 8.01
C LEU A 98 -1.40 12.81 6.81
N GLY A 99 -0.66 12.78 5.69
CA GLY A 99 -1.03 13.56 4.51
C GLY A 99 -2.46 13.30 4.01
N PRO A 100 -2.88 12.06 3.75
CA PRO A 100 -4.28 11.74 3.45
C PRO A 100 -5.25 12.07 4.58
N CYS A 101 -4.89 11.82 5.84
CA CYS A 101 -5.77 12.10 6.99
C CYS A 101 -6.17 13.58 7.07
N PHE A 102 -5.22 14.48 6.87
CA PHE A 102 -5.47 15.92 6.86
C PHE A 102 -5.82 16.48 5.47
N GLY A 103 -5.66 15.69 4.41
CA GLY A 103 -5.90 16.09 3.01
C GLY A 103 -7.30 15.78 2.52
N VAL A 104 -7.50 14.59 2.00
CA VAL A 104 -8.69 14.22 1.21
C VAL A 104 -9.63 13.28 1.96
N LYS A 105 -9.48 12.99 3.20
CA LYS A 105 -10.28 11.96 3.89
C LYS A 105 -9.86 10.51 3.53
N GLY A 106 -9.80 9.67 4.52
CA GLY A 106 -9.59 8.24 4.38
C GLY A 106 -8.34 7.76 5.11
N GLY A 107 -8.47 7.59 6.41
CA GLY A 107 -7.55 6.77 7.20
C GLY A 107 -7.64 5.30 6.78
N ALA A 108 -6.58 4.55 7.05
CA ALA A 108 -6.53 3.11 6.74
C ALA A 108 -7.10 2.22 7.87
N ALA A 109 -7.94 2.76 8.74
CA ALA A 109 -8.49 2.04 9.89
C ALA A 109 -9.79 1.23 9.59
N GLY A 110 -10.29 1.28 8.35
CA GLY A 110 -11.62 0.76 8.00
C GLY A 110 -12.70 1.83 8.16
N GLY A 111 -13.98 1.43 8.28
CA GLY A 111 -15.10 2.34 8.45
C GLY A 111 -16.36 1.64 8.94
N GLY A 112 -17.32 2.41 9.48
CA GLY A 112 -18.53 1.87 10.07
C GLY A 112 -18.23 0.89 11.21
N TYR A 113 -18.91 -0.25 11.21
CA TYR A 113 -18.68 -1.30 12.20
C TYR A 113 -17.54 -2.26 11.86
N ALA A 114 -16.78 -1.99 10.78
CA ALA A 114 -15.59 -2.73 10.38
C ALA A 114 -14.34 -1.84 10.50
N GLN A 115 -13.91 -1.58 11.74
CA GLN A 115 -12.78 -0.72 12.06
C GLN A 115 -11.74 -1.39 12.96
N VAL A 116 -10.50 -0.92 12.84
CA VAL A 116 -9.40 -1.16 13.76
C VAL A 116 -9.33 -0.03 14.77
N VAL A 117 -9.12 -0.34 16.03
CA VAL A 117 -9.06 0.62 17.14
C VAL A 117 -7.78 0.46 17.98
N PRO A 118 -7.25 1.57 18.58
CA PRO A 118 -7.78 2.94 18.65
C PRO A 118 -7.62 3.71 17.34
N MET A 119 -8.73 4.16 16.75
CA MET A 119 -8.77 4.72 15.41
C MET A 119 -8.05 6.08 15.29
N ASP A 120 -8.23 6.97 16.25
CA ASP A 120 -7.60 8.28 16.30
C ASP A 120 -6.08 8.19 16.46
N GLU A 121 -5.57 7.37 17.37
CA GLU A 121 -4.13 7.15 17.54
C GLU A 121 -3.52 6.52 16.28
N LEU A 122 -4.21 5.54 15.66
CA LEU A 122 -3.75 4.90 14.42
C LEU A 122 -3.59 5.91 13.27
N ASN A 123 -4.52 6.85 13.13
CA ASN A 123 -4.53 7.83 12.04
C ASN A 123 -3.65 9.06 12.28
N LEU A 124 -3.24 9.34 13.52
CA LEU A 124 -2.44 10.51 13.88
C LEU A 124 -1.01 10.11 14.29
N HIS A 125 -0.80 9.83 15.57
CA HIS A 125 0.50 9.39 16.08
C HIS A 125 0.37 7.99 16.68
N PHE A 126 0.71 6.98 15.90
CA PHE A 126 0.51 5.59 16.27
C PHE A 126 1.57 5.09 17.25
N THR A 127 2.71 4.60 16.75
CA THR A 127 3.83 4.09 17.56
C THR A 127 5.16 4.74 17.20
N GLY A 128 5.15 5.68 16.26
CA GLY A 128 6.32 6.46 15.84
C GLY A 128 7.05 5.91 14.62
N ASP A 129 6.52 4.90 13.93
CA ASP A 129 7.19 4.28 12.78
C ASP A 129 7.39 5.27 11.63
N PHE A 130 6.39 6.09 11.32
CA PHE A 130 6.51 7.14 10.30
C PHE A 130 7.52 8.22 10.68
N HIS A 131 7.57 8.61 11.95
CA HIS A 131 8.58 9.53 12.45
C HIS A 131 9.99 8.94 12.31
N ALA A 132 10.19 7.68 12.65
CA ALA A 132 11.45 6.97 12.51
C ALA A 132 11.91 6.90 11.04
N ILE A 133 11.00 6.57 10.12
CA ILE A 133 11.25 6.53 8.67
C ILE A 133 11.65 7.91 8.16
N THR A 134 10.87 8.95 8.51
CA THR A 134 11.15 10.34 8.11
C THR A 134 12.50 10.82 8.65
N SER A 135 12.79 10.51 9.91
CA SER A 135 14.06 10.86 10.56
C SER A 135 15.26 10.17 9.93
N ALA A 136 15.15 8.86 9.63
CA ALA A 136 16.23 8.11 8.97
C ALA A 136 16.49 8.63 7.55
N ASN A 137 15.43 8.96 6.80
CA ASN A 137 15.55 9.52 5.46
C ASN A 137 16.23 10.90 5.48
N ASN A 138 15.81 11.77 6.39
CA ASN A 138 16.35 13.13 6.48
C ASN A 138 17.74 13.17 7.11
N LEU A 139 18.08 12.20 7.97
CA LEU A 139 19.47 12.01 8.45
C LEU A 139 20.40 11.70 7.26
N LEU A 140 20.01 10.81 6.35
CA LEU A 140 20.79 10.49 5.15
C LEU A 140 21.00 11.74 4.29
N ALA A 141 19.95 12.54 4.07
CA ALA A 141 20.03 13.80 3.34
C ALA A 141 20.97 14.81 4.03
N ALA A 142 20.90 14.94 5.36
CA ALA A 142 21.77 15.81 6.12
C ALA A 142 23.24 15.37 6.06
N MET A 143 23.50 14.06 6.13
CA MET A 143 24.86 13.51 6.03
C MET A 143 25.44 13.69 4.61
N LEU A 144 24.60 13.61 3.58
CA LEU A 144 24.98 13.90 2.20
C LEU A 144 25.44 15.37 2.05
N ASP A 145 24.61 16.32 2.49
CA ASP A 145 24.95 17.74 2.40
C ASP A 145 26.15 18.10 3.29
N ASN A 146 26.27 17.50 4.47
CA ASN A 146 27.45 17.68 5.32
C ASN A 146 28.73 17.14 4.64
N HIS A 147 28.67 15.99 3.97
CA HIS A 147 29.81 15.45 3.23
C HIS A 147 30.27 16.42 2.13
N ILE A 148 29.33 16.99 1.38
CA ILE A 148 29.62 17.99 0.34
C ILE A 148 30.26 19.23 0.96
N GLN A 149 29.72 19.75 2.06
CA GLN A 149 30.22 20.93 2.77
C GLN A 149 31.62 20.71 3.35
N GLN A 150 31.94 19.53 3.84
CA GLN A 150 33.20 19.18 4.52
C GLN A 150 34.29 18.68 3.57
N GLY A 151 34.22 19.02 2.30
CA GLY A 151 35.31 18.80 1.33
C GLY A 151 35.02 17.77 0.24
N ASN A 152 33.83 17.17 0.23
CA ASN A 152 33.31 16.34 -0.88
C ASN A 152 34.33 15.30 -1.42
N THR A 153 34.93 14.53 -0.54
CA THR A 153 36.00 13.55 -0.92
C THR A 153 35.50 12.44 -1.85
N LEU A 154 34.18 12.19 -1.88
CA LEU A 154 33.55 11.25 -2.82
C LEU A 154 33.33 11.86 -4.21
N GLY A 155 33.58 13.17 -4.38
CA GLY A 155 33.40 13.88 -5.64
C GLY A 155 31.94 13.91 -6.11
N ILE A 156 31.01 14.06 -5.19
CA ILE A 156 29.57 14.12 -5.49
C ILE A 156 29.28 15.33 -6.39
N ASP A 157 28.61 15.10 -7.52
CA ASP A 157 28.07 16.16 -8.35
C ASP A 157 26.76 16.66 -7.74
N THR A 158 26.77 17.93 -7.30
CA THR A 158 25.59 18.56 -6.68
C THR A 158 24.39 18.69 -7.63
N GLY A 159 24.63 18.63 -8.94
CA GLY A 159 23.59 18.57 -9.98
C GLY A 159 23.05 17.14 -10.24
N ALA A 160 23.64 16.11 -9.60
CA ALA A 160 23.27 14.71 -9.79
C ALA A 160 22.85 14.01 -8.48
N ILE A 161 22.39 14.77 -7.49
CA ILE A 161 21.79 14.25 -6.25
C ILE A 161 20.39 13.74 -6.57
N ILE A 162 20.10 12.48 -6.18
CA ILE A 162 18.80 11.85 -6.42
C ILE A 162 18.04 11.53 -5.14
N HIS A 163 18.74 11.45 -3.99
CA HIS A 163 18.08 11.26 -2.69
C HIS A 163 17.31 12.52 -2.31
N LYS A 164 16.03 12.33 -1.99
CA LYS A 164 15.10 13.41 -1.65
C LYS A 164 14.80 13.42 -0.15
N ARG A 165 14.57 14.58 0.41
CA ARG A 165 14.02 14.72 1.75
C ARG A 165 12.58 14.23 1.80
N CYS A 166 12.05 13.94 2.97
CA CYS A 166 10.65 13.58 3.10
C CYS A 166 9.99 14.22 4.33
N ILE A 167 8.67 14.33 4.26
CA ILE A 167 7.79 14.74 5.34
C ILE A 167 6.46 14.01 5.18
N ASP A 168 5.84 13.61 6.30
CA ASP A 168 4.54 12.93 6.25
C ASP A 168 3.37 13.92 6.25
N MET A 169 3.36 14.80 5.26
CA MET A 169 2.30 15.80 5.07
C MET A 169 2.18 16.14 3.58
N ASN A 170 0.96 16.53 3.15
CA ASN A 170 0.72 17.03 1.79
C ASN A 170 1.13 18.50 1.71
N ASP A 171 2.28 18.77 1.10
CA ASP A 171 2.80 20.14 0.94
C ASP A 171 3.38 20.37 -0.46
N ARG A 172 2.57 20.97 -1.35
CA ARG A 172 2.96 21.19 -2.75
C ARG A 172 4.11 22.14 -2.97
N VAL A 173 4.38 23.07 -2.02
CA VAL A 173 5.48 24.04 -2.18
C VAL A 173 6.84 23.41 -1.96
N LEU A 174 6.89 22.23 -1.32
CA LEU A 174 8.12 21.47 -1.10
C LEU A 174 8.54 20.61 -2.30
N ARG A 175 7.79 20.60 -3.40
CA ARG A 175 8.13 19.80 -4.59
C ARG A 175 9.46 20.19 -5.19
N ASN A 176 9.72 21.49 -5.27
CA ASN A 176 10.99 22.06 -5.75
C ASN A 176 11.34 23.22 -4.85
N ILE A 177 12.48 23.14 -4.19
CA ILE A 177 12.99 24.15 -3.26
C ILE A 177 14.46 24.43 -3.53
N VAL A 178 14.95 25.50 -2.96
CA VAL A 178 16.40 25.81 -2.94
C VAL A 178 16.88 25.66 -1.50
N VAL A 179 17.94 24.90 -1.31
CA VAL A 179 18.60 24.68 -0.02
C VAL A 179 19.99 25.31 -0.01
N GLY A 180 20.57 25.47 1.18
CA GLY A 180 21.93 25.99 1.36
C GLY A 180 22.07 27.50 1.13
N LEU A 181 20.95 28.25 1.18
CA LEU A 181 20.97 29.72 1.11
C LEU A 181 21.60 30.32 2.37
N GLY A 182 22.38 31.40 2.20
CA GLY A 182 23.03 32.08 3.29
C GLY A 182 24.55 32.22 3.10
N ASN A 183 25.32 31.97 4.14
CA ASN A 183 26.77 32.05 4.12
C ASN A 183 27.42 30.73 3.66
N LYS A 184 28.74 30.74 3.48
CA LYS A 184 29.51 29.54 3.13
C LYS A 184 29.35 28.40 4.17
N THR A 185 29.00 28.71 5.39
CA THR A 185 28.77 27.74 6.46
C THR A 185 27.37 27.08 6.41
N ASP A 186 26.45 27.63 5.61
CA ASP A 186 25.07 27.19 5.54
C ASP A 186 24.84 26.09 4.50
N GLY A 187 25.89 25.75 3.73
CA GLY A 187 25.88 24.67 2.73
C GLY A 187 26.12 25.14 1.32
N VAL A 188 25.98 24.22 0.37
CA VAL A 188 26.09 24.50 -1.06
C VAL A 188 24.69 24.76 -1.63
N VAL A 189 24.52 25.94 -2.26
CA VAL A 189 23.23 26.32 -2.86
C VAL A 189 22.89 25.36 -4.00
N ARG A 190 21.75 24.69 -3.92
CA ARG A 190 21.26 23.77 -4.91
C ARG A 190 19.74 23.63 -4.87
N GLU A 191 19.17 23.10 -5.96
CA GLU A 191 17.80 22.62 -5.95
C GLU A 191 17.69 21.32 -5.12
N ASP A 192 16.59 21.18 -4.39
CA ASP A 192 16.22 19.97 -3.65
C ASP A 192 14.72 19.72 -3.75
N HIS A 193 14.28 18.55 -3.30
CA HIS A 193 12.92 18.09 -3.42
C HIS A 193 12.50 17.35 -2.15
N PHE A 194 11.23 17.50 -1.77
CA PHE A 194 10.59 16.62 -0.80
C PHE A 194 9.65 15.63 -1.48
N VAL A 195 9.57 14.44 -0.91
CA VAL A 195 8.51 13.46 -1.16
C VAL A 195 7.72 13.26 0.13
N ILE A 196 6.48 12.79 0.01
CA ILE A 196 5.76 12.34 1.21
C ILE A 196 6.43 11.07 1.75
N SER A 197 6.46 10.88 3.08
CA SER A 197 7.22 9.78 3.71
C SER A 197 6.87 8.39 3.15
N VAL A 198 5.61 8.16 2.77
CA VAL A 198 5.13 6.93 2.14
C VAL A 198 5.66 6.68 0.70
N ALA A 199 6.25 7.71 0.08
CA ALA A 199 6.92 7.61 -1.21
C ALA A 199 8.44 7.46 -1.09
N SER A 200 9.00 7.56 0.12
CA SER A 200 10.44 7.41 0.35
C SER A 200 10.89 5.97 0.11
N GLU A 201 12.14 5.81 -0.35
CA GLU A 201 12.76 4.50 -0.49
C GLU A 201 12.87 3.78 0.86
N ILE A 202 13.08 4.53 1.96
CA ILE A 202 13.17 3.99 3.32
C ILE A 202 11.88 3.27 3.73
N MET A 203 10.71 3.83 3.40
CA MET A 203 9.42 3.17 3.63
C MET A 203 9.34 1.84 2.88
N ALA A 204 9.73 1.80 1.61
CA ALA A 204 9.75 0.58 0.82
C ALA A 204 10.74 -0.45 1.38
N ILE A 205 11.94 -0.01 1.77
CA ILE A 205 12.97 -0.85 2.39
C ILE A 205 12.43 -1.49 3.67
N LEU A 206 11.85 -0.71 4.59
CA LEU A 206 11.29 -1.24 5.83
C LEU A 206 10.24 -2.32 5.56
N CYS A 207 9.33 -2.09 4.60
CA CYS A 207 8.28 -3.04 4.25
C CYS A 207 8.80 -4.32 3.58
N LEU A 208 9.94 -4.25 2.89
CA LEU A 208 10.52 -5.40 2.16
C LEU A 208 11.64 -6.10 2.95
N SER A 209 12.03 -5.56 4.10
CA SER A 209 13.04 -6.15 4.96
C SER A 209 12.51 -7.33 5.76
N LYS A 210 13.31 -8.39 5.85
CA LYS A 210 13.01 -9.62 6.61
C LYS A 210 13.39 -9.47 8.08
N ASP A 211 14.55 -8.87 8.33
CA ASP A 211 15.12 -8.65 9.65
C ASP A 211 16.04 -7.41 9.68
N MET A 212 16.69 -7.16 10.79
CA MET A 212 17.60 -6.02 10.96
C MET A 212 18.85 -6.11 10.06
N ASN A 213 19.34 -7.30 9.75
CA ASN A 213 20.50 -7.47 8.88
C ASN A 213 20.13 -7.15 7.43
N ASP A 214 19.01 -7.67 6.94
CA ASP A 214 18.46 -7.35 5.63
C ASP A 214 18.12 -5.85 5.51
N LEU A 215 17.58 -5.24 6.58
CA LEU A 215 17.35 -3.78 6.64
C LEU A 215 18.65 -3.00 6.42
N LYS A 216 19.72 -3.33 7.15
CA LYS A 216 21.04 -2.68 7.01
C LYS A 216 21.64 -2.88 5.62
N GLU A 217 21.53 -4.07 5.06
CA GLU A 217 22.01 -4.38 3.72
C GLU A 217 21.28 -3.51 2.67
N ARG A 218 19.97 -3.45 2.75
CA ARG A 218 19.14 -2.61 1.87
C ARG A 218 19.46 -1.13 2.02
N LEU A 219 19.54 -0.63 3.25
CA LEU A 219 19.92 0.76 3.52
C LEU A 219 21.30 1.08 2.92
N SER A 220 22.25 0.15 2.98
CA SER A 220 23.61 0.33 2.45
C SER A 220 23.63 0.55 0.93
N ASN A 221 22.64 0.02 0.21
CA ASN A 221 22.54 0.03 -1.22
C ASN A 221 21.69 1.21 -1.78
N ILE A 222 21.17 2.09 -0.92
CA ILE A 222 20.50 3.31 -1.39
C ILE A 222 21.48 4.16 -2.18
N ILE A 223 21.14 4.49 -3.44
CA ILE A 223 21.90 5.44 -4.25
C ILE A 223 21.47 6.86 -3.85
N VAL A 224 22.41 7.67 -3.36
CA VAL A 224 22.11 9.04 -2.91
C VAL A 224 22.39 10.08 -3.97
N ALA A 225 23.42 9.84 -4.81
CA ALA A 225 23.88 10.76 -5.86
C ALA A 225 24.74 10.02 -6.86
N TYR A 226 25.16 10.74 -7.90
CA TYR A 226 26.27 10.33 -8.75
C TYR A 226 27.47 11.28 -8.56
N ASN A 227 28.70 10.76 -8.69
CA ASN A 227 29.89 11.59 -8.64
C ASN A 227 30.20 12.22 -10.03
N PHE A 228 31.20 13.10 -10.11
CA PHE A 228 31.59 13.76 -11.35
C PHE A 228 32.04 12.81 -12.47
N LYS A 229 32.31 11.53 -12.15
CA LYS A 229 32.59 10.47 -13.14
C LYS A 229 31.33 9.75 -13.61
N GLY A 230 30.17 10.05 -13.02
CA GLY A 230 28.90 9.37 -13.27
C GLY A 230 28.73 8.04 -12.53
N GLU A 231 29.60 7.74 -11.57
CA GLU A 231 29.53 6.55 -10.73
C GLU A 231 28.52 6.78 -9.57
N PRO A 232 27.74 5.76 -9.16
CA PRO A 232 26.79 5.91 -8.06
C PRO A 232 27.52 6.04 -6.71
N VAL A 233 27.01 6.92 -5.86
CA VAL A 233 27.39 7.07 -4.44
C VAL A 233 26.27 6.50 -3.60
N PHE A 234 26.62 5.61 -2.69
CA PHE A 234 25.66 4.88 -1.85
C PHE A 234 25.61 5.42 -0.41
N ALA A 235 24.55 5.13 0.32
CA ALA A 235 24.41 5.48 1.74
C ALA A 235 25.57 4.89 2.60
N LYS A 236 26.08 3.71 2.25
CA LYS A 236 27.26 3.11 2.90
C LYS A 236 28.53 3.96 2.76
N ASP A 237 28.70 4.65 1.64
CA ASP A 237 29.88 5.49 1.39
C ASP A 237 29.87 6.72 2.30
N LEU A 238 28.68 7.20 2.67
CA LEU A 238 28.47 8.25 3.68
C LEU A 238 28.53 7.74 5.12
N LYS A 239 28.68 6.43 5.33
CA LYS A 239 28.68 5.78 6.67
C LYS A 239 27.40 6.04 7.48
N ALA A 240 26.25 6.24 6.80
CA ALA A 240 24.98 6.59 7.42
C ALA A 240 24.19 5.39 7.95
N VAL A 241 24.46 4.18 7.44
CA VAL A 241 23.64 2.98 7.62
C VAL A 241 23.39 2.62 9.09
N GLY A 242 24.44 2.69 9.93
CA GLY A 242 24.31 2.35 11.36
C GLY A 242 23.37 3.28 12.11
N ALA A 243 23.48 4.59 11.87
CA ALA A 243 22.62 5.59 12.51
C ALA A 243 21.17 5.52 11.99
N MET A 244 20.98 5.28 10.69
CA MET A 244 19.65 5.04 10.11
C MET A 244 18.99 3.79 10.71
N ALA A 245 19.73 2.68 10.83
CA ALA A 245 19.24 1.44 11.44
C ALA A 245 18.89 1.63 12.93
N ALA A 246 19.64 2.45 13.66
CA ALA A 246 19.35 2.79 15.05
C ALA A 246 18.01 3.53 15.19
N LEU A 247 17.73 4.48 14.29
CA LEU A 247 16.42 5.16 14.23
C LEU A 247 15.27 4.22 13.88
N LEU A 248 15.52 3.20 13.05
CA LEU A 248 14.51 2.25 12.58
C LEU A 248 14.39 0.99 13.45
N LYS A 249 15.13 0.91 14.56
CA LYS A 249 15.23 -0.29 15.40
C LYS A 249 13.87 -0.81 15.87
N ASP A 250 13.00 0.07 16.30
CA ASP A 250 11.66 -0.31 16.77
C ASP A 250 10.63 -0.29 15.64
N ALA A 251 10.81 0.58 14.65
CA ALA A 251 9.93 0.68 13.49
C ALA A 251 9.90 -0.59 12.61
N ILE A 252 10.94 -1.44 12.66
CA ILE A 252 10.96 -2.70 11.91
C ILE A 252 10.06 -3.79 12.49
N LYS A 253 9.58 -3.61 13.73
CA LYS A 253 8.70 -4.55 14.42
C LYS A 253 7.24 -4.22 14.09
N PRO A 254 6.41 -5.20 13.65
CA PRO A 254 4.99 -4.98 13.43
C PRO A 254 4.25 -4.55 14.69
N ASN A 255 3.30 -3.65 14.52
CA ASN A 255 2.39 -3.22 15.57
C ASN A 255 1.18 -4.15 15.62
N ILE A 256 0.65 -4.39 16.83
CA ILE A 256 -0.61 -5.10 17.03
C ILE A 256 -1.66 -4.19 17.65
N VAL A 257 -2.88 -4.34 17.18
CA VAL A 257 -4.10 -3.67 17.62
C VAL A 257 -5.29 -4.62 17.48
N GLN A 258 -6.47 -4.15 17.78
CA GLN A 258 -7.71 -4.92 17.71
C GLN A 258 -8.75 -4.27 16.81
N THR A 259 -9.68 -5.06 16.31
CA THR A 259 -10.90 -4.57 15.66
C THR A 259 -12.00 -4.32 16.68
N LEU A 260 -13.15 -3.76 16.25
CA LEU A 260 -14.30 -3.52 17.14
C LEU A 260 -14.83 -4.78 17.82
N ASN A 261 -14.67 -5.97 17.22
CA ASN A 261 -15.02 -7.25 17.86
C ASN A 261 -13.81 -7.98 18.47
N HIS A 262 -12.71 -7.26 18.71
CA HIS A 262 -11.49 -7.78 19.31
C HIS A 262 -10.76 -8.86 18.48
N SER A 263 -10.89 -8.85 17.14
CA SER A 263 -10.00 -9.62 16.28
C SER A 263 -8.62 -8.97 16.23
N LEU A 264 -7.55 -9.78 16.16
CA LEU A 264 -6.19 -9.27 16.11
C LEU A 264 -5.88 -8.70 14.73
N ALA A 265 -5.26 -7.52 14.72
CA ALA A 265 -4.75 -6.90 13.51
C ALA A 265 -3.28 -6.48 13.69
N LEU A 266 -2.47 -6.80 12.69
CA LEU A 266 -1.10 -6.32 12.53
C LEU A 266 -1.12 -5.08 11.64
N VAL A 267 -0.48 -4.00 12.07
CA VAL A 267 -0.35 -2.76 11.29
C VAL A 267 1.10 -2.42 11.14
N HIS A 268 1.61 -2.37 9.90
CA HIS A 268 3.04 -2.15 9.70
C HIS A 268 3.39 -1.62 8.31
N GLY A 269 3.98 -0.42 8.26
CA GLY A 269 4.38 0.29 7.05
C GLY A 269 3.20 0.73 6.18
N GLY A 270 3.41 1.71 5.31
CA GLY A 270 2.32 2.33 4.57
C GLY A 270 2.68 2.86 3.18
N PRO A 271 3.45 2.15 2.33
CA PRO A 271 3.81 2.66 1.02
C PRO A 271 2.59 2.81 0.13
N PHE A 272 2.54 3.90 -0.68
CA PHE A 272 1.44 4.12 -1.62
C PHE A 272 1.57 3.22 -2.86
N ALA A 273 0.45 2.70 -3.36
CA ALA A 273 0.46 1.79 -4.50
C ALA A 273 0.58 2.48 -5.86
N ASN A 274 0.33 3.78 -5.95
CA ASN A 274 0.48 4.55 -7.19
C ASN A 274 1.89 5.15 -7.38
N ILE A 275 2.77 5.03 -6.38
CA ILE A 275 4.14 5.58 -6.41
C ILE A 275 5.19 4.63 -5.83
N ALA A 276 4.76 3.58 -5.11
CA ALA A 276 5.59 2.53 -4.54
C ALA A 276 4.85 1.19 -4.65
N HIS A 277 5.30 0.15 -3.93
CA HIS A 277 4.71 -1.20 -4.07
C HIS A 277 3.35 -1.39 -3.36
N GLY A 278 2.94 -0.46 -2.50
CA GLY A 278 1.55 -0.38 -2.03
C GLY A 278 1.05 -1.47 -1.10
N CYS A 279 1.94 -2.17 -0.41
CA CYS A 279 1.62 -3.30 0.48
C CYS A 279 2.24 -3.08 1.86
N ASN A 280 1.63 -3.67 2.89
CA ASN A 280 2.26 -3.74 4.21
C ASN A 280 3.55 -4.57 4.19
N SER A 281 4.23 -4.66 5.34
CA SER A 281 5.52 -5.32 5.42
C SER A 281 5.45 -6.84 5.16
N ILE A 282 6.56 -7.39 4.69
CA ILE A 282 6.79 -8.84 4.60
C ILE A 282 6.66 -9.48 5.98
N ARG A 283 7.24 -8.85 7.02
CA ARG A 283 7.21 -9.35 8.40
C ARG A 283 5.77 -9.51 8.90
N ALA A 284 4.94 -8.46 8.80
CA ALA A 284 3.54 -8.54 9.23
C ALA A 284 2.76 -9.66 8.53
N THR A 285 2.94 -9.80 7.21
CA THR A 285 2.26 -10.87 6.44
C THR A 285 2.73 -12.26 6.84
N LYS A 286 4.05 -12.48 6.98
CA LYS A 286 4.60 -13.78 7.39
C LYS A 286 4.17 -14.16 8.80
N ILE A 287 4.18 -13.21 9.73
CA ILE A 287 3.73 -13.43 11.11
C ILE A 287 2.23 -13.76 11.14
N ALA A 288 1.40 -13.02 10.40
CA ALA A 288 -0.02 -13.36 10.29
C ALA A 288 -0.24 -14.81 9.81
N MET A 289 0.52 -15.24 8.80
CA MET A 289 0.49 -16.63 8.29
C MET A 289 1.02 -17.65 9.31
N GLY A 290 2.01 -17.28 10.13
CA GLY A 290 2.59 -18.16 11.16
C GLY A 290 1.71 -18.33 12.39
N MET A 291 0.77 -17.41 12.62
CA MET A 291 -0.07 -17.36 13.81
C MET A 291 -1.48 -17.90 13.62
N ALA A 292 -2.01 -17.88 12.40
CA ALA A 292 -3.41 -18.19 12.13
C ALA A 292 -3.56 -19.14 10.94
N ASP A 293 -4.74 -19.79 10.86
CA ASP A 293 -5.09 -20.63 9.71
C ASP A 293 -5.29 -19.80 8.44
N ILE A 294 -5.69 -18.53 8.61
CA ILE A 294 -5.95 -17.59 7.51
C ILE A 294 -5.27 -16.25 7.82
N ALA A 295 -4.36 -15.84 6.95
CA ALA A 295 -3.77 -14.52 6.94
C ALA A 295 -4.48 -13.65 5.90
N LEU A 296 -5.02 -12.53 6.33
CA LEU A 296 -5.72 -11.56 5.51
C LEU A 296 -4.84 -10.34 5.29
N THR A 297 -4.66 -9.92 4.04
CA THR A 297 -3.88 -8.72 3.73
C THR A 297 -4.49 -7.95 2.58
N GLU A 298 -4.04 -6.72 2.37
CA GLU A 298 -4.51 -5.87 1.28
C GLU A 298 -3.38 -5.36 0.38
N ALA A 299 -3.75 -4.98 -0.85
CA ALA A 299 -2.93 -4.20 -1.74
C ALA A 299 -3.65 -2.91 -2.13
N GLY A 300 -2.93 -1.79 -2.22
CA GLY A 300 -3.51 -0.47 -2.45
C GLY A 300 -4.13 -0.29 -3.83
N PHE A 301 -5.21 0.48 -3.92
CA PHE A 301 -5.93 0.80 -5.15
C PHE A 301 -6.50 -0.44 -5.86
N GLY A 302 -6.53 -0.42 -7.20
CA GLY A 302 -7.04 -1.52 -8.02
C GLY A 302 -6.04 -2.66 -8.18
N ALA A 303 -6.53 -3.81 -8.66
CA ALA A 303 -5.70 -4.99 -8.87
C ALA A 303 -4.63 -4.77 -9.95
N ASP A 304 -4.86 -3.83 -10.86
CA ASP A 304 -3.89 -3.41 -11.88
C ASP A 304 -2.64 -2.74 -11.30
N LEU A 305 -2.74 -2.12 -10.12
CA LEU A 305 -1.64 -1.47 -9.43
C LEU A 305 -1.18 -2.26 -8.20
N GLY A 306 -2.04 -2.37 -7.21
CA GLY A 306 -1.66 -2.94 -5.92
C GLY A 306 -1.42 -4.44 -5.97
N ALA A 307 -2.34 -5.22 -6.57
CA ALA A 307 -2.17 -6.66 -6.62
C ALA A 307 -1.02 -7.08 -7.54
N GLU A 308 -0.85 -6.43 -8.69
CA GLU A 308 0.32 -6.68 -9.57
C GLU A 308 1.63 -6.52 -8.78
N LYS A 309 1.81 -5.42 -8.03
CA LYS A 309 3.02 -5.18 -7.25
C LYS A 309 3.13 -6.08 -6.01
N PHE A 310 2.01 -6.47 -5.43
CA PHE A 310 1.99 -7.49 -4.38
C PHE A 310 2.59 -8.80 -4.89
N PHE A 311 2.23 -9.21 -6.11
CA PHE A 311 2.73 -10.44 -6.72
C PHE A 311 4.18 -10.28 -7.21
N ASP A 312 4.42 -9.34 -8.12
CA ASP A 312 5.72 -9.23 -8.82
C ASP A 312 6.83 -8.58 -7.98
N ILE A 313 6.49 -7.87 -6.89
CA ILE A 313 7.49 -7.30 -6.00
C ILE A 313 7.50 -8.02 -4.65
N LYS A 314 6.40 -7.97 -3.88
CA LYS A 314 6.39 -8.49 -2.50
C LYS A 314 6.48 -10.01 -2.46
N CYS A 315 5.63 -10.73 -3.20
CA CYS A 315 5.66 -12.18 -3.24
C CYS A 315 6.99 -12.72 -3.77
N ARG A 316 7.52 -12.11 -4.84
CA ARG A 316 8.85 -12.44 -5.40
C ARG A 316 9.96 -12.35 -4.36
N LYS A 317 9.99 -11.26 -3.55
CA LYS A 317 11.05 -11.03 -2.56
C LYS A 317 10.89 -11.85 -1.28
N ALA A 318 9.67 -12.22 -0.95
CA ALA A 318 9.34 -12.89 0.30
C ALA A 318 9.10 -14.40 0.15
N ASP A 319 9.11 -14.92 -1.07
CA ASP A 319 8.71 -16.30 -1.40
C ASP A 319 7.30 -16.59 -0.85
N LEU A 320 6.36 -15.70 -1.17
CA LEU A 320 4.95 -15.83 -0.81
C LEU A 320 4.14 -16.25 -2.03
N ALA A 321 3.13 -17.07 -1.79
CA ALA A 321 2.13 -17.44 -2.79
C ALA A 321 0.74 -17.29 -2.18
N PRO A 322 -0.10 -16.37 -2.68
CA PRO A 322 -1.48 -16.24 -2.19
C PRO A 322 -2.32 -17.44 -2.62
N ASP A 323 -3.20 -17.88 -1.72
CA ASP A 323 -4.12 -18.99 -1.95
C ASP A 323 -5.44 -18.53 -2.59
N CYS A 324 -5.84 -17.28 -2.33
CA CYS A 324 -7.07 -16.70 -2.85
C CYS A 324 -6.94 -15.17 -2.95
N VAL A 325 -7.62 -14.58 -3.92
CA VAL A 325 -7.76 -13.12 -4.05
C VAL A 325 -9.23 -12.73 -3.99
N VAL A 326 -9.52 -11.73 -3.15
CA VAL A 326 -10.83 -11.07 -3.09
C VAL A 326 -10.76 -9.76 -3.88
N ILE A 327 -11.61 -9.61 -4.89
CA ILE A 327 -11.78 -8.36 -5.63
C ILE A 327 -13.01 -7.64 -5.10
N VAL A 328 -12.81 -6.49 -4.49
CA VAL A 328 -13.90 -5.61 -4.03
C VAL A 328 -14.39 -4.79 -5.21
N ALA A 329 -15.67 -4.85 -5.48
CA ALA A 329 -16.38 -4.02 -6.44
C ALA A 329 -17.49 -3.23 -5.73
N THR A 330 -17.91 -2.12 -6.33
CA THR A 330 -19.10 -1.37 -5.92
C THR A 330 -19.96 -1.05 -7.16
N VAL A 331 -21.26 -1.02 -6.99
CA VAL A 331 -22.18 -0.56 -8.05
C VAL A 331 -21.78 0.83 -8.53
N ARG A 332 -21.41 1.72 -7.60
CA ARG A 332 -20.97 3.09 -7.92
C ARG A 332 -19.75 3.12 -8.83
N ALA A 333 -18.71 2.36 -8.51
CA ALA A 333 -17.50 2.33 -9.34
C ALA A 333 -17.76 1.74 -10.72
N LEU A 334 -18.58 0.70 -10.81
CA LEU A 334 -18.93 0.11 -12.10
C LEU A 334 -19.77 1.08 -12.94
N LYS A 335 -20.75 1.78 -12.37
CA LYS A 335 -21.50 2.84 -13.08
C LYS A 335 -20.60 4.00 -13.51
N TYR A 336 -19.67 4.42 -12.64
CA TYR A 336 -18.67 5.45 -12.97
C TYR A 336 -17.80 5.02 -14.16
N ASN A 337 -17.31 3.79 -14.15
CA ASN A 337 -16.59 3.20 -15.28
C ASN A 337 -17.45 3.03 -16.53
N GLY A 338 -18.78 3.03 -16.40
CA GLY A 338 -19.77 3.06 -17.48
C GLY A 338 -20.13 4.46 -17.96
N GLY A 339 -19.50 5.52 -17.40
CA GLY A 339 -19.64 6.90 -17.84
C GLY A 339 -20.68 7.73 -17.08
N VAL A 340 -21.20 7.27 -15.93
CA VAL A 340 -22.11 8.05 -15.07
C VAL A 340 -21.35 9.11 -14.30
N ALA A 341 -21.87 10.33 -14.25
CA ALA A 341 -21.33 11.42 -13.45
C ALA A 341 -21.40 11.10 -11.94
N LYS A 342 -20.49 11.68 -11.14
CA LYS A 342 -20.39 11.37 -9.70
C LYS A 342 -21.67 11.67 -8.93
N GLU A 343 -22.36 12.72 -9.32
CA GLU A 343 -23.59 13.22 -8.70
C GLU A 343 -24.77 12.24 -8.88
N ASP A 344 -24.74 11.43 -9.95
CA ASP A 344 -25.82 10.53 -10.34
C ASP A 344 -25.57 9.05 -9.95
N LEU A 345 -24.44 8.74 -9.30
CA LEU A 345 -24.06 7.37 -8.96
C LEU A 345 -25.02 6.66 -7.99
N SER A 346 -25.85 7.39 -7.26
CA SER A 346 -26.89 6.83 -6.37
C SER A 346 -28.15 6.37 -7.10
N ASN A 347 -28.36 6.81 -8.36
CA ASN A 347 -29.53 6.44 -9.15
C ASN A 347 -29.30 5.09 -9.84
N GLU A 348 -30.35 4.24 -9.91
CA GLU A 348 -30.27 3.00 -10.68
C GLU A 348 -29.93 3.27 -12.15
N ASN A 349 -28.94 2.54 -12.68
CA ASN A 349 -28.56 2.64 -14.09
C ASN A 349 -27.90 1.33 -14.59
N LEU A 350 -28.73 0.38 -14.96
CA LEU A 350 -28.30 -0.93 -15.49
C LEU A 350 -27.52 -0.82 -16.79
N ASP A 351 -27.85 0.16 -17.67
CA ASP A 351 -27.14 0.29 -18.95
C ASP A 351 -25.70 0.79 -18.75
N ALA A 352 -25.51 1.72 -17.83
CA ALA A 352 -24.15 2.14 -17.45
C ALA A 352 -23.39 1.03 -16.72
N LEU A 353 -24.08 0.27 -15.86
CA LEU A 353 -23.50 -0.89 -15.17
C LEU A 353 -23.01 -1.95 -16.17
N LYS A 354 -23.81 -2.25 -17.20
CA LYS A 354 -23.43 -3.16 -18.31
C LYS A 354 -22.23 -2.65 -19.09
N LYS A 355 -22.10 -1.34 -19.29
CA LYS A 355 -20.93 -0.74 -19.94
C LYS A 355 -19.68 -0.78 -19.05
N GLY A 356 -19.82 -0.58 -17.75
CA GLY A 356 -18.70 -0.48 -16.84
C GLY A 356 -18.22 -1.82 -16.29
N ILE A 357 -19.01 -2.90 -16.39
CA ILE A 357 -18.66 -4.25 -15.88
C ILE A 357 -17.38 -4.80 -16.49
N VAL A 358 -17.00 -4.35 -17.68
CA VAL A 358 -15.76 -4.73 -18.37
C VAL A 358 -14.51 -4.36 -17.58
N ASN A 359 -14.60 -3.38 -16.66
CA ASN A 359 -13.51 -3.06 -15.74
C ASN A 359 -13.31 -4.19 -14.71
N LEU A 360 -14.39 -4.70 -14.11
CA LEU A 360 -14.34 -5.86 -13.24
C LEU A 360 -13.83 -7.11 -13.99
N GLU A 361 -14.31 -7.32 -15.22
CA GLU A 361 -13.84 -8.42 -16.06
C GLU A 361 -12.33 -8.40 -16.23
N LYS A 362 -11.76 -7.23 -16.58
CA LYS A 362 -10.30 -7.09 -16.75
C LYS A 362 -9.53 -7.36 -15.46
N HIS A 363 -10.05 -6.94 -14.31
CA HIS A 363 -9.42 -7.23 -13.02
C HIS A 363 -9.47 -8.72 -12.66
N ILE A 364 -10.58 -9.41 -12.96
CA ILE A 364 -10.67 -10.88 -12.81
C ILE A 364 -9.65 -11.58 -13.72
N GLU A 365 -9.56 -11.18 -14.99
CA GLU A 365 -8.57 -11.70 -15.93
C GLU A 365 -7.14 -11.47 -15.41
N ASN A 366 -6.83 -10.29 -14.91
CA ASN A 366 -5.52 -9.95 -14.38
C ASN A 366 -5.10 -10.88 -13.23
N ILE A 367 -6.00 -11.17 -12.28
CA ILE A 367 -5.67 -12.09 -11.19
C ILE A 367 -5.50 -13.53 -11.70
N LYS A 368 -6.33 -13.95 -12.64
CA LYS A 368 -6.23 -15.29 -13.25
C LYS A 368 -4.92 -15.50 -14.03
N LEU A 369 -4.30 -14.43 -14.57
CA LEU A 369 -2.97 -14.51 -15.19
C LEU A 369 -1.89 -14.97 -14.21
N PHE A 370 -2.05 -14.66 -12.93
CA PHE A 370 -1.14 -15.13 -11.87
C PHE A 370 -1.49 -16.52 -11.33
N GLY A 371 -2.53 -17.18 -11.86
CA GLY A 371 -2.92 -18.52 -11.44
C GLY A 371 -3.61 -18.60 -10.08
N VAL A 372 -4.12 -17.49 -9.53
CA VAL A 372 -4.75 -17.45 -8.21
C VAL A 372 -6.27 -17.48 -8.33
N PRO A 373 -6.99 -18.30 -7.53
CA PRO A 373 -8.45 -18.29 -7.46
C PRO A 373 -9.02 -16.94 -7.01
N VAL A 374 -10.13 -16.53 -7.63
CA VAL A 374 -10.79 -15.25 -7.41
C VAL A 374 -12.15 -15.43 -6.74
N VAL A 375 -12.39 -14.61 -5.70
CA VAL A 375 -13.72 -14.35 -5.13
C VAL A 375 -14.04 -12.86 -5.38
N VAL A 376 -15.19 -12.56 -5.94
CA VAL A 376 -15.65 -11.17 -6.08
C VAL A 376 -16.59 -10.83 -4.93
N THR A 377 -16.38 -9.69 -4.30
CA THR A 377 -17.32 -9.18 -3.30
C THR A 377 -17.86 -7.83 -3.70
N LEU A 378 -19.16 -7.66 -3.56
CA LEU A 378 -19.83 -6.38 -3.72
C LEU A 378 -19.90 -5.69 -2.36
N ASN A 379 -19.15 -4.60 -2.18
CA ASN A 379 -19.34 -3.71 -1.04
C ASN A 379 -20.64 -2.93 -1.24
N ASN A 380 -21.69 -3.36 -0.56
CA ASN A 380 -23.06 -2.93 -0.81
C ASN A 380 -23.37 -1.62 -0.08
N PHE A 381 -24.01 -0.70 -0.80
CA PHE A 381 -24.54 0.55 -0.28
C PHE A 381 -26.07 0.52 -0.26
N VAL A 382 -26.67 1.30 0.63
CA VAL A 382 -28.14 1.41 0.76
C VAL A 382 -28.82 1.83 -0.57
N SER A 383 -28.11 2.56 -1.43
CA SER A 383 -28.60 2.99 -2.74
C SER A 383 -28.57 1.91 -3.82
N ASP A 384 -27.91 0.78 -3.58
CA ASP A 384 -27.76 -0.27 -4.58
C ASP A 384 -29.06 -1.05 -4.72
N THR A 385 -29.56 -1.18 -5.97
CA THR A 385 -30.83 -1.88 -6.20
C THR A 385 -30.62 -3.37 -6.36
N LYS A 386 -31.68 -4.14 -6.09
CA LYS A 386 -31.64 -5.59 -6.28
C LYS A 386 -31.27 -5.98 -7.70
N ALA A 387 -31.77 -5.25 -8.71
CA ALA A 387 -31.49 -5.52 -10.12
C ALA A 387 -29.99 -5.31 -10.46
N GLU A 388 -29.36 -4.28 -9.90
CA GLU A 388 -27.92 -4.02 -10.07
C GLU A 388 -27.07 -5.10 -9.39
N VAL A 389 -27.45 -5.53 -8.19
CA VAL A 389 -26.75 -6.59 -7.44
C VAL A 389 -26.87 -7.93 -8.16
N ASP A 390 -28.09 -8.30 -8.61
CA ASP A 390 -28.35 -9.56 -9.31
C ASP A 390 -27.56 -9.61 -10.64
N PHE A 391 -27.51 -8.51 -11.40
CA PHE A 391 -26.71 -8.43 -12.62
C PHE A 391 -25.22 -8.71 -12.37
N ILE A 392 -24.62 -8.12 -11.33
CA ILE A 392 -23.20 -8.34 -11.01
C ILE A 392 -22.98 -9.80 -10.57
N ARG A 393 -23.89 -10.37 -9.79
CA ARG A 393 -23.86 -11.78 -9.36
C ARG A 393 -23.84 -12.72 -10.57
N GLU A 394 -24.81 -12.59 -11.48
CA GLU A 394 -24.92 -13.40 -12.70
C GLU A 394 -23.67 -13.26 -13.58
N PHE A 395 -23.13 -12.04 -13.68
CA PHE A 395 -21.88 -11.81 -14.39
C PHE A 395 -20.70 -12.58 -13.78
N CYS A 396 -20.49 -12.51 -12.46
CA CYS A 396 -19.42 -13.22 -11.78
C CYS A 396 -19.55 -14.74 -11.91
N GLU A 397 -20.75 -15.28 -11.74
CA GLU A 397 -21.04 -16.71 -11.90
C GLU A 397 -20.74 -17.16 -13.33
N SER A 398 -21.11 -16.36 -14.35
CA SER A 398 -20.79 -16.64 -15.76
C SER A 398 -19.29 -16.69 -16.06
N ARG A 399 -18.46 -16.06 -15.23
CA ARG A 399 -16.99 -16.08 -15.30
C ARG A 399 -16.35 -17.12 -14.39
N ASN A 400 -17.15 -18.02 -13.80
CA ASN A 400 -16.70 -19.04 -12.82
C ASN A 400 -15.95 -18.42 -11.63
N CYS A 401 -16.47 -17.29 -11.12
CA CYS A 401 -16.01 -16.64 -9.91
C CYS A 401 -17.06 -16.78 -8.82
N GLU A 402 -16.61 -17.12 -7.60
CA GLU A 402 -17.46 -17.02 -6.42
C GLU A 402 -17.85 -15.55 -6.19
N PHE A 403 -19.07 -15.33 -5.76
CA PHE A 403 -19.60 -13.99 -5.48
C PHE A 403 -20.26 -13.93 -4.12
N ALA A 404 -20.05 -12.82 -3.40
CA ALA A 404 -20.73 -12.53 -2.14
C ALA A 404 -21.06 -11.04 -2.01
N VAL A 405 -22.16 -10.73 -1.36
CA VAL A 405 -22.51 -9.36 -0.96
C VAL A 405 -21.90 -9.09 0.42
N SER A 406 -21.20 -7.97 0.57
CA SER A 406 -20.60 -7.53 1.83
C SER A 406 -21.35 -6.33 2.39
N LYS A 407 -21.81 -6.44 3.65
CA LYS A 407 -22.45 -5.37 4.43
C LYS A 407 -21.65 -5.03 5.69
N VAL A 408 -20.36 -5.25 5.64
CA VAL A 408 -19.49 -5.13 6.83
C VAL A 408 -19.44 -3.70 7.39
N TRP A 409 -19.66 -2.69 6.57
CA TRP A 409 -19.73 -1.31 7.04
C TRP A 409 -20.88 -1.11 8.02
N GLU A 410 -22.04 -1.67 7.74
CA GLU A 410 -23.26 -1.52 8.52
C GLU A 410 -23.37 -2.56 9.64
N GLU A 411 -22.98 -3.82 9.37
CA GLU A 411 -23.23 -4.98 10.23
C GLU A 411 -21.96 -5.56 10.88
N GLY A 412 -20.78 -4.95 10.62
CA GLY A 412 -19.50 -5.49 11.11
C GLY A 412 -19.24 -6.91 10.60
N GLY A 413 -18.69 -7.77 11.46
CA GLY A 413 -18.35 -9.15 11.10
C GLY A 413 -19.53 -9.96 10.57
N LYS A 414 -20.74 -9.74 11.08
CA LYS A 414 -21.95 -10.46 10.61
C LYS A 414 -22.23 -10.20 9.13
N GLY A 415 -22.03 -8.97 8.68
CA GLY A 415 -22.20 -8.58 7.26
C GLY A 415 -21.13 -9.18 6.32
N GLY A 416 -20.09 -9.82 6.86
CA GLY A 416 -19.03 -10.47 6.10
C GLY A 416 -19.09 -11.99 6.03
N ILE A 417 -20.08 -12.62 6.70
CA ILE A 417 -20.14 -14.09 6.81
C ILE A 417 -20.28 -14.77 5.45
N GLU A 418 -21.14 -14.27 4.56
CA GLU A 418 -21.28 -14.82 3.18
C GLU A 418 -19.94 -14.81 2.46
N LEU A 419 -19.20 -13.71 2.50
CA LEU A 419 -17.88 -13.60 1.89
C LEU A 419 -16.89 -14.58 2.52
N ALA A 420 -16.86 -14.69 3.84
CA ALA A 420 -15.99 -15.64 4.54
C ALA A 420 -16.27 -17.10 4.14
N GLN A 421 -17.54 -17.48 3.99
CA GLN A 421 -17.95 -18.81 3.52
C GLN A 421 -17.48 -19.06 2.09
N LYS A 422 -17.60 -18.08 1.17
CA LYS A 422 -17.12 -18.19 -0.20
C LYS A 422 -15.60 -18.33 -0.29
N ILE A 423 -14.87 -17.64 0.59
CA ILE A 423 -13.41 -17.80 0.69
C ILE A 423 -13.05 -19.18 1.19
N LEU A 424 -13.67 -19.68 2.27
CA LEU A 424 -13.42 -21.04 2.76
C LEU A 424 -13.69 -22.09 1.69
N TYR A 425 -14.84 -21.99 1.00
CA TYR A 425 -15.15 -22.86 -0.12
C TYR A 425 -14.07 -22.83 -1.20
N THR A 426 -13.58 -21.63 -1.55
CA THR A 426 -12.52 -21.46 -2.55
C THR A 426 -11.21 -22.09 -2.09
N LEU A 427 -10.80 -21.86 -0.84
CA LEU A 427 -9.57 -22.42 -0.27
C LEU A 427 -9.58 -23.96 -0.18
N GLU A 428 -10.76 -24.56 0.01
CA GLU A 428 -10.94 -26.02 0.09
C GLU A 428 -11.04 -26.68 -1.28
N ASN A 429 -11.65 -26.01 -2.27
CA ASN A 429 -12.03 -26.63 -3.53
C ASN A 429 -11.22 -26.15 -4.76
N LYS A 430 -10.50 -25.03 -4.65
CA LYS A 430 -9.69 -24.48 -5.76
C LYS A 430 -8.24 -24.37 -5.32
N LYS A 431 -7.33 -24.86 -6.13
CA LYS A 431 -5.89 -24.77 -5.88
C LYS A 431 -5.32 -23.52 -6.52
N SER A 432 -4.52 -22.77 -5.77
CA SER A 432 -3.68 -21.71 -6.34
C SER A 432 -2.48 -22.31 -7.04
N GLU A 433 -2.26 -21.90 -8.29
CA GLU A 433 -1.09 -22.23 -9.10
C GLU A 433 -0.30 -20.95 -9.37
N PHE A 434 -0.03 -20.21 -8.31
CA PHE A 434 0.58 -18.89 -8.37
C PHE A 434 1.90 -18.89 -9.17
N THR A 435 1.96 -17.98 -10.13
CA THR A 435 3.15 -17.71 -10.94
C THR A 435 3.37 -16.21 -11.07
N LEU A 436 4.63 -15.79 -11.19
CA LEU A 436 4.99 -14.40 -11.46
C LEU A 436 4.71 -14.05 -12.92
N LEU A 437 4.42 -12.78 -13.19
CA LEU A 437 4.08 -12.31 -14.54
C LEU A 437 5.24 -12.39 -15.52
N TYR A 438 6.47 -12.24 -15.01
CA TYR A 438 7.70 -12.28 -15.79
C TYR A 438 8.88 -12.82 -14.95
N PRO A 439 9.90 -13.46 -15.59
CA PRO A 439 11.12 -13.91 -14.92
C PRO A 439 12.09 -12.76 -14.65
N ASP A 440 13.06 -12.97 -13.75
CA ASP A 440 14.05 -11.95 -13.34
C ASP A 440 15.00 -11.55 -14.47
N ASP A 441 15.34 -12.47 -15.36
CA ASP A 441 16.29 -12.30 -16.47
C ASP A 441 15.70 -11.61 -17.72
N MET A 442 14.39 -11.30 -17.70
CA MET A 442 13.77 -10.48 -18.75
C MET A 442 14.31 -9.05 -18.69
N SER A 443 14.47 -8.38 -19.84
CA SER A 443 14.89 -6.97 -19.88
C SER A 443 13.90 -6.04 -19.18
N LEU A 444 14.37 -4.88 -18.69
CA LEU A 444 13.48 -3.90 -18.03
C LEU A 444 12.38 -3.42 -18.96
N GLU A 445 12.70 -3.21 -20.23
CA GLU A 445 11.75 -2.81 -21.26
C GLU A 445 10.70 -3.90 -21.52
N ASP A 446 11.11 -5.16 -21.60
CA ASP A 446 10.18 -6.27 -21.80
C ASP A 446 9.30 -6.51 -20.58
N LYS A 447 9.82 -6.33 -19.35
CA LYS A 447 9.02 -6.35 -18.11
C LYS A 447 7.94 -5.26 -18.14
N LEU A 448 8.32 -4.02 -18.49
CA LEU A 448 7.39 -2.90 -18.66
C LEU A 448 6.35 -3.17 -19.73
N HIS A 449 6.76 -3.67 -20.88
CA HIS A 449 5.86 -4.04 -21.97
C HIS A 449 4.89 -5.15 -21.54
N THR A 450 5.37 -6.14 -20.81
CA THR A 450 4.55 -7.25 -20.29
C THR A 450 3.48 -6.75 -19.32
N ILE A 451 3.84 -5.87 -18.37
CA ILE A 451 2.88 -5.26 -17.45
C ILE A 451 1.86 -4.43 -18.24
N ALA A 452 2.32 -3.55 -19.12
CA ALA A 452 1.46 -2.65 -19.87
C ALA A 452 0.46 -3.41 -20.77
N THR A 453 0.89 -4.44 -21.45
CA THR A 453 0.04 -5.18 -22.39
C THR A 453 -0.87 -6.19 -21.67
N LYS A 454 -0.33 -6.98 -20.75
CA LYS A 454 -1.12 -8.04 -20.09
C LYS A 454 -2.02 -7.51 -18.98
N ILE A 455 -1.52 -6.58 -18.14
CA ILE A 455 -2.27 -6.05 -16.99
C ILE A 455 -3.15 -4.87 -17.39
N TYR A 456 -2.60 -3.88 -18.08
CA TYR A 456 -3.35 -2.67 -18.43
C TYR A 456 -4.16 -2.80 -19.72
N GLY A 457 -3.75 -3.67 -20.64
CA GLY A 457 -4.37 -3.83 -21.96
C GLY A 457 -3.88 -2.79 -22.97
N ALA A 458 -2.75 -2.14 -22.71
CA ALA A 458 -2.12 -1.23 -23.66
C ALA A 458 -1.54 -2.00 -24.85
N LYS A 459 -1.43 -1.34 -26.01
CA LYS A 459 -0.79 -1.94 -27.19
C LYS A 459 0.72 -1.81 -27.19
N ASN A 460 1.25 -0.79 -26.49
CA ASN A 460 2.68 -0.48 -26.48
C ASN A 460 3.08 0.39 -25.28
N VAL A 461 4.40 0.53 -25.08
CA VAL A 461 5.03 1.45 -24.12
C VAL A 461 5.89 2.45 -24.89
N VAL A 462 5.71 3.73 -24.61
CA VAL A 462 6.50 4.83 -25.18
C VAL A 462 7.37 5.44 -24.09
N TYR A 463 8.63 5.66 -24.41
CA TYR A 463 9.61 6.19 -23.46
C TYR A 463 10.06 7.61 -23.85
N SER A 464 10.09 8.51 -22.87
CA SER A 464 10.81 9.77 -23.05
C SER A 464 12.31 9.53 -23.23
N PRO A 465 13.06 10.46 -23.85
CA PRO A 465 14.52 10.34 -23.94
C PRO A 465 15.20 10.17 -22.58
N ALA A 466 14.69 10.87 -21.55
CA ALA A 466 15.20 10.77 -20.18
C ALA A 466 14.95 9.39 -19.56
N ALA A 467 13.75 8.84 -19.75
CA ALA A 467 13.39 7.50 -19.29
C ALA A 467 14.27 6.42 -19.94
N LYS A 468 14.49 6.52 -21.25
CA LYS A 468 15.36 5.58 -21.98
C LYS A 468 16.80 5.62 -21.48
N LYS A 469 17.36 6.82 -21.31
CA LYS A 469 18.71 6.99 -20.75
C LYS A 469 18.83 6.41 -19.33
N ALA A 470 17.78 6.53 -18.52
CA ALA A 470 17.76 5.98 -17.17
C ALA A 470 17.68 4.44 -17.17
N LEU A 471 16.92 3.83 -18.08
CA LEU A 471 16.89 2.37 -18.28
C LEU A 471 18.26 1.83 -18.71
N ASP A 472 18.92 2.48 -19.68
CA ASP A 472 20.26 2.12 -20.13
C ASP A 472 21.27 2.20 -18.98
N ARG A 473 21.17 3.25 -18.13
CA ARG A 473 22.01 3.40 -16.95
C ARG A 473 21.72 2.30 -15.92
N ALA A 474 20.46 2.00 -15.64
CA ALA A 474 20.08 0.93 -14.70
C ALA A 474 20.65 -0.42 -15.13
N LYS A 475 20.58 -0.74 -16.43
CA LYS A 475 21.20 -1.94 -17.02
C LYS A 475 22.72 -1.93 -16.89
N ALA A 476 23.38 -0.83 -17.20
CA ALA A 476 24.85 -0.70 -17.08
C ALA A 476 25.34 -0.88 -15.62
N LEU A 477 24.52 -0.54 -14.64
CA LEU A 477 24.79 -0.71 -13.20
C LEU A 477 24.39 -2.08 -12.66
N GLY A 478 23.85 -2.99 -13.49
CA GLY A 478 23.47 -4.36 -13.08
C GLY A 478 22.11 -4.47 -12.38
N PHE A 479 21.23 -3.49 -12.57
CA PHE A 479 19.86 -3.49 -11.99
C PHE A 479 18.80 -4.04 -12.96
N ASP A 480 19.21 -4.64 -14.07
CA ASP A 480 18.34 -5.22 -15.09
C ASP A 480 17.46 -6.39 -14.59
N LYS A 481 17.92 -7.07 -13.52
CA LYS A 481 17.16 -8.16 -12.87
C LYS A 481 16.07 -7.69 -11.92
N PHE A 482 16.03 -6.41 -11.56
CA PHE A 482 15.03 -5.89 -10.64
C PHE A 482 13.62 -5.94 -11.24
N PRO A 483 12.59 -6.22 -10.41
CA PRO A 483 11.20 -6.05 -10.84
C PRO A 483 10.87 -4.57 -11.07
N ILE A 484 9.79 -4.35 -11.80
CA ILE A 484 9.30 -3.01 -12.13
C ILE A 484 8.18 -2.60 -11.17
N CYS A 485 8.24 -1.36 -10.73
CA CYS A 485 7.18 -0.67 -10.01
C CYS A 485 6.62 0.45 -10.91
N VAL A 486 5.50 0.20 -11.58
CA VAL A 486 4.86 1.24 -12.40
C VAL A 486 4.11 2.22 -11.51
N ALA A 487 4.52 3.49 -11.55
CA ALA A 487 3.80 4.59 -10.91
C ALA A 487 2.81 5.19 -11.92
N LYS A 488 1.53 4.93 -11.71
CA LYS A 488 0.42 5.26 -12.61
C LYS A 488 -0.77 5.80 -11.81
N ASN A 489 -1.67 6.57 -12.44
CA ASN A 489 -2.93 6.93 -11.81
C ASN A 489 -3.75 5.70 -11.44
N GLN A 490 -4.57 5.81 -10.41
CA GLN A 490 -5.38 4.71 -9.88
C GLN A 490 -6.79 4.59 -10.51
N TYR A 491 -7.21 5.57 -11.29
CA TYR A 491 -8.61 5.68 -11.74
C TYR A 491 -8.89 4.98 -13.06
N SER A 492 -7.86 4.59 -13.78
CA SER A 492 -7.97 3.96 -15.10
C SER A 492 -6.92 2.88 -15.26
N LEU A 493 -7.19 1.90 -16.11
CA LEU A 493 -6.18 0.95 -16.61
C LEU A 493 -5.11 1.65 -17.47
N SER A 494 -5.46 2.78 -18.12
CA SER A 494 -4.53 3.64 -18.85
C SER A 494 -3.76 4.60 -17.91
N ASP A 495 -2.73 5.26 -18.42
CA ASP A 495 -2.05 6.38 -17.77
C ASP A 495 -2.85 7.71 -17.86
N ASP A 496 -3.94 7.75 -18.64
CA ASP A 496 -4.92 8.83 -18.68
C ASP A 496 -6.10 8.51 -17.76
N PRO A 497 -6.31 9.28 -16.66
CA PRO A 497 -7.40 9.03 -15.69
C PRO A 497 -8.80 9.22 -16.26
N LYS A 498 -8.93 9.80 -17.45
CA LYS A 498 -10.23 10.02 -18.12
C LYS A 498 -10.70 8.82 -18.94
N LYS A 499 -9.80 7.89 -19.26
CA LYS A 499 -10.13 6.67 -20.01
C LYS A 499 -10.68 5.61 -19.07
N LEU A 500 -11.97 5.66 -18.79
CA LEU A 500 -12.66 4.76 -17.85
C LEU A 500 -13.01 3.40 -18.49
N GLY A 501 -13.44 2.47 -17.67
CA GLY A 501 -13.85 1.13 -18.08
C GLY A 501 -12.69 0.22 -18.46
N ARG A 502 -12.70 -0.27 -19.69
CA ARG A 502 -11.62 -1.08 -20.28
C ARG A 502 -11.17 -0.41 -21.57
N PRO A 503 -10.26 0.59 -21.48
CA PRO A 503 -9.77 1.29 -22.67
C PRO A 503 -9.02 0.36 -23.60
N GLU A 504 -9.11 0.64 -24.90
CA GLU A 504 -8.42 -0.07 -25.98
C GLU A 504 -7.55 0.91 -26.78
N ASP A 505 -6.64 0.40 -27.60
CA ASP A 505 -5.80 1.16 -28.53
C ASP A 505 -5.01 2.34 -27.90
N PHE A 506 -4.55 2.16 -26.65
CA PHE A 506 -3.74 3.16 -25.97
C PHE A 506 -2.30 2.68 -25.73
N GLU A 507 -1.42 3.62 -25.47
CA GLU A 507 -0.03 3.39 -25.09
C GLU A 507 0.20 3.87 -23.66
N ILE A 508 1.17 3.27 -22.96
CA ILE A 508 1.66 3.76 -21.67
C ILE A 508 2.89 4.64 -21.93
N ASN A 509 2.82 5.90 -21.45
CA ASN A 509 3.90 6.87 -21.64
C ASN A 509 4.77 6.94 -20.40
N VAL A 510 5.95 6.35 -20.45
CA VAL A 510 6.95 6.39 -19.38
C VAL A 510 7.75 7.68 -19.49
N ARG A 511 7.51 8.59 -18.53
CA ARG A 511 8.13 9.91 -18.50
C ARG A 511 9.51 9.90 -17.85
N GLU A 512 9.64 9.14 -16.76
CA GLU A 512 10.82 9.09 -15.92
C GLU A 512 11.04 7.67 -15.39
N VAL A 513 12.29 7.29 -15.22
CA VAL A 513 12.68 6.02 -14.59
C VAL A 513 13.77 6.30 -13.57
N TYR A 514 13.67 5.68 -12.39
CA TYR A 514 14.75 5.68 -11.40
C TYR A 514 14.82 4.35 -10.66
N VAL A 515 15.96 4.09 -10.03
CA VAL A 515 16.22 2.84 -9.33
C VAL A 515 16.15 3.07 -7.82
N ASN A 516 15.29 2.36 -7.15
CA ASN A 516 15.29 2.19 -5.69
C ASN A 516 16.16 0.96 -5.37
N ALA A 517 17.48 1.17 -5.37
CA ALA A 517 18.45 0.08 -5.32
C ALA A 517 18.44 -0.66 -3.96
N GLY A 518 18.18 0.06 -2.87
CA GLY A 518 18.00 -0.52 -1.54
C GLY A 518 16.72 -1.32 -1.42
N ALA A 519 15.60 -0.80 -1.93
CA ALA A 519 14.33 -1.53 -1.99
C ALA A 519 14.38 -2.68 -3.02
N GLY A 520 15.22 -2.57 -4.04
CA GLY A 520 15.48 -3.59 -5.05
C GLY A 520 14.37 -3.67 -6.10
N PHE A 521 13.92 -2.53 -6.64
CA PHE A 521 13.03 -2.43 -7.79
C PHE A 521 13.29 -1.15 -8.58
N VAL A 522 12.88 -1.16 -9.85
CA VAL A 522 12.95 0.01 -10.75
C VAL A 522 11.58 0.66 -10.80
N VAL A 523 11.52 1.97 -10.60
CA VAL A 523 10.29 2.76 -10.70
C VAL A 523 10.18 3.38 -12.09
N ALA A 524 9.02 3.14 -12.74
CA ALA A 524 8.67 3.76 -14.02
C ALA A 524 7.48 4.69 -13.81
N ILE A 525 7.71 6.00 -13.93
CA ILE A 525 6.68 7.03 -13.75
C ILE A 525 5.96 7.29 -15.07
N THR A 526 4.64 7.17 -15.05
CA THR A 526 3.76 7.43 -16.19
C THR A 526 2.85 8.64 -15.91
N GLY A 527 2.39 9.29 -16.95
CA GLY A 527 1.43 10.37 -16.85
C GLY A 527 1.87 11.52 -15.92
N SER A 528 0.95 12.04 -15.10
CA SER A 528 1.14 13.20 -14.21
C SER A 528 1.31 12.85 -12.72
N ILE A 529 1.85 11.67 -12.41
CA ILE A 529 2.04 11.22 -11.02
C ILE A 529 2.99 12.13 -10.27
N MET A 530 2.64 12.44 -9.01
CA MET A 530 3.42 13.28 -8.11
C MET A 530 3.73 12.52 -6.82
N THR A 531 4.99 12.60 -6.38
CA THR A 531 5.48 11.98 -5.14
C THR A 531 5.32 12.89 -3.91
N MET A 532 4.90 14.15 -4.10
CA MET A 532 4.48 15.07 -3.05
C MET A 532 3.08 15.60 -3.38
N PRO A 533 2.02 15.03 -2.77
CA PRO A 533 0.65 15.54 -2.91
C PRO A 533 0.49 16.95 -2.37
N GLY A 534 -0.51 17.67 -2.82
CA GLY A 534 -0.93 18.94 -2.22
C GLY A 534 -2.23 18.78 -1.47
N LEU A 535 -2.50 19.66 -0.50
CA LEU A 535 -3.81 19.75 0.13
C LEU A 535 -4.87 20.15 -0.92
N PRO A 536 -6.10 19.59 -0.83
CA PRO A 536 -7.23 19.97 -1.69
C PRO A 536 -7.72 21.39 -1.35
N LYS A 537 -8.71 21.86 -2.12
CA LYS A 537 -9.32 23.19 -1.91
C LYS A 537 -9.95 23.34 -0.52
N VAL A 538 -10.56 22.26 -0.03
CA VAL A 538 -11.10 22.14 1.33
C VAL A 538 -10.47 20.89 1.93
N PRO A 539 -9.40 21.02 2.72
CA PRO A 539 -8.74 19.89 3.35
C PRO A 539 -9.53 19.36 4.55
N ALA A 540 -9.43 18.07 4.82
CA ALA A 540 -10.05 17.44 5.99
C ALA A 540 -9.60 18.09 7.32
N ALA A 541 -8.41 18.66 7.33
CA ALA A 541 -7.86 19.40 8.45
C ALA A 541 -8.77 20.54 8.97
N GLU A 542 -9.64 21.11 8.12
CA GLU A 542 -10.58 22.17 8.55
C GLU A 542 -11.68 21.66 9.50
N ALA A 543 -11.94 20.34 9.51
CA ALA A 543 -12.98 19.73 10.33
C ALA A 543 -12.42 19.03 11.59
N VAL A 544 -11.11 18.78 11.63
CA VAL A 544 -10.47 18.08 12.76
C VAL A 544 -10.22 19.06 13.90
N ASP A 545 -10.64 18.70 15.11
CA ASP A 545 -10.46 19.51 16.32
C ASP A 545 -10.30 18.61 17.55
N VAL A 546 -10.08 19.23 18.70
CA VAL A 546 -10.02 18.59 20.03
C VAL A 546 -11.08 19.23 20.91
N ASP A 547 -12.01 18.42 21.45
CA ASP A 547 -13.04 18.91 22.36
C ASP A 547 -12.48 19.26 23.77
N ASP A 548 -13.32 19.86 24.61
CA ASP A 548 -12.94 20.28 25.98
C ASP A 548 -12.50 19.12 26.89
N ASN A 549 -12.80 17.89 26.51
CA ASN A 549 -12.41 16.67 27.23
C ASN A 549 -11.11 16.04 26.68
N GLY A 550 -10.50 16.67 25.67
CA GLY A 550 -9.29 16.17 25.01
C GLY A 550 -9.55 15.09 23.95
N ASN A 551 -10.80 14.90 23.51
CA ASN A 551 -11.11 13.94 22.46
C ASN A 551 -10.95 14.56 21.07
N ILE A 552 -10.36 13.81 20.13
CA ILE A 552 -10.29 14.21 18.73
C ILE A 552 -11.71 14.17 18.12
N VAL A 553 -12.13 15.20 17.44
CA VAL A 553 -13.41 15.29 16.72
C VAL A 553 -13.18 15.64 15.26
N GLY A 554 -14.14 15.36 14.39
CA GLY A 554 -14.03 15.65 12.96
C GLY A 554 -13.08 14.74 12.18
N LEU A 555 -12.55 13.70 12.80
CA LEU A 555 -11.72 12.71 12.13
C LEU A 555 -12.64 11.60 11.57
N PHE A 556 -13.14 11.78 10.34
CA PHE A 556 -14.02 10.87 9.57
C PHE A 556 -15.38 10.50 10.17
#